data_c9b5562eaba6a60c3ea3f47f57276f66
#
_entry.id   c9b5562eaba6a60c3ea3f47f57276f66
#
_cell.length_a   1.000
_cell.length_b   1.000
_cell.length_c   1.000
_cell.angle_alpha   90.00
_cell.angle_beta   90.00
_cell.angle_gamma   90.00
#
_symmetry.space_group_name_H-M   'P 1'
#
loop_
_entity.id
_entity.type
_entity.pdbx_description
1 polymer ?
#
loop_
_entity_poly.entity_id
_entity_poly.type
_entity_poly.pdbx_seq_one_letter_code
_entity_poly.pdbx_strand_id
1 'polypeptide(L)'
;MVAMVQLRRERKGKSMKVKSLSPALGAEVIGVDLSMPLDDVMIDDLRAIWLEHQMIVIRGQDLTPAQQLAFAKALGEPDIYPFLTGLDGFPMITEVLKKEDEKVNFGGVWHSDTTYQKCPPMATLL
;
A
#
# COMPACT_ATOMS: atom_id res chain seq x y z
N MET A 1 8.76 -16.22 32.19
CA MET A 1 7.32 -15.86 32.17
C MET A 1 7.22 -14.48 31.52
N VAL A 2 6.90 -14.42 30.21
CA VAL A 2 6.79 -13.20 29.44
C VAL A 2 5.33 -12.80 29.44
N ALA A 3 5.01 -11.66 30.07
CA ALA A 3 3.67 -11.09 30.07
C ALA A 3 3.42 -10.44 28.70
N MET A 4 2.57 -11.04 27.88
CA MET A 4 2.00 -10.35 26.71
C MET A 4 1.01 -9.29 27.21
N VAL A 5 1.42 -8.03 27.15
CA VAL A 5 0.51 -6.90 27.37
C VAL A 5 -0.30 -6.69 26.09
N GLN A 6 -1.52 -7.21 26.05
CA GLN A 6 -2.50 -6.83 25.03
C GLN A 6 -3.02 -5.43 25.36
N LEU A 7 -2.48 -4.41 24.69
CA LEU A 7 -3.06 -3.07 24.68
C LEU A 7 -4.32 -3.08 23.79
N ARG A 8 -5.44 -3.55 24.33
CA ARG A 8 -6.77 -3.29 23.77
C ARG A 8 -7.13 -1.83 24.12
N ARG A 9 -6.80 -0.91 23.25
CA ARG A 9 -7.48 0.39 23.25
C ARG A 9 -8.85 0.21 22.61
N GLU A 10 -9.91 0.28 23.40
CA GLU A 10 -11.28 0.41 22.86
C GLU A 10 -11.36 1.73 22.09
N ARG A 11 -11.52 1.65 20.77
CA ARG A 11 -11.68 2.81 19.90
C ARG A 11 -13.15 3.01 19.56
N LYS A 12 -13.68 4.19 19.89
CA LYS A 12 -14.90 4.73 19.25
C LYS A 12 -14.54 5.16 17.82
N GLY A 13 -14.62 4.22 16.88
CA GLY A 13 -14.39 4.43 15.45
C GLY A 13 -14.61 3.10 14.72
N LYS A 14 -14.84 3.10 13.40
CA LYS A 14 -14.96 1.89 12.59
C LYS A 14 -13.76 0.99 12.89
N SER A 15 -13.98 -0.15 13.55
CA SER A 15 -12.90 -1.05 13.90
C SER A 15 -12.37 -1.68 12.63
N MET A 16 -11.09 -1.44 12.37
CA MET A 16 -10.33 -2.09 11.31
C MET A 16 -10.29 -3.59 11.60
N LYS A 17 -10.62 -4.42 10.60
CA LYS A 17 -10.51 -5.88 10.71
C LYS A 17 -9.37 -6.35 9.82
N VAL A 18 -8.55 -7.25 10.33
CA VAL A 18 -7.43 -7.85 9.61
C VAL A 18 -7.73 -9.32 9.39
N LYS A 19 -7.60 -9.77 8.14
CA LYS A 19 -7.78 -11.16 7.73
C LYS A 19 -6.55 -11.62 6.97
N SER A 20 -5.80 -12.59 7.49
CA SER A 20 -4.68 -13.20 6.76
C SER A 20 -5.14 -13.78 5.43
N LEU A 21 -4.40 -13.53 4.37
CA LEU A 21 -4.64 -14.06 3.03
C LEU A 21 -3.96 -15.42 2.83
N SER A 22 -2.82 -15.62 3.48
CA SER A 22 -2.13 -16.90 3.50
C SER A 22 -1.38 -17.10 4.83
N PRO A 23 -0.92 -18.33 5.13
CA PRO A 23 -0.10 -18.57 6.32
C PRO A 23 1.28 -17.88 6.28
N ALA A 24 1.79 -17.60 5.07
CA ALA A 24 3.15 -17.09 4.88
C ALA A 24 3.20 -15.56 4.87
N LEU A 25 2.29 -14.91 4.14
CA LEU A 25 2.27 -13.46 3.95
C LEU A 25 0.91 -12.96 3.46
N GLY A 26 0.70 -11.67 3.62
CA GLY A 26 -0.46 -10.95 3.13
C GLY A 26 -1.64 -10.91 4.09
N ALA A 27 -2.23 -9.73 4.22
CA ALA A 27 -3.47 -9.53 4.96
C ALA A 27 -4.43 -8.61 4.19
N GLU A 28 -5.71 -8.91 4.31
CA GLU A 28 -6.79 -8.01 3.91
C GLU A 28 -7.18 -7.13 5.08
N VAL A 29 -7.15 -5.81 4.88
CA VAL A 29 -7.60 -4.83 5.86
C VAL A 29 -8.97 -4.31 5.44
N ILE A 30 -9.96 -4.50 6.31
CA ILE A 30 -11.37 -4.21 6.05
C ILE A 30 -11.82 -3.06 6.96
N GLY A 31 -12.64 -2.16 6.41
CA GLY A 31 -13.23 -1.04 7.15
C GLY A 31 -12.43 0.26 7.07
N VAL A 32 -11.42 0.33 6.20
CA VAL A 32 -10.67 1.54 5.88
C VAL A 32 -11.17 2.11 4.56
N ASP A 33 -11.32 3.42 4.52
CA ASP A 33 -11.65 4.21 3.32
C ASP A 33 -10.50 5.18 3.08
N LEU A 34 -9.69 4.89 2.08
CA LEU A 34 -8.50 5.68 1.72
C LEU A 34 -8.84 6.97 0.97
N SER A 35 -10.11 7.15 0.55
CA SER A 35 -10.58 8.40 -0.04
C SER A 35 -10.70 9.53 0.99
N MET A 36 -10.74 9.16 2.28
CA MET A 36 -10.83 10.08 3.40
C MET A 36 -9.48 10.28 4.08
N PRO A 37 -9.22 11.46 4.68
CA PRO A 37 -8.03 11.66 5.49
C PRO A 37 -7.98 10.65 6.64
N LEU A 38 -6.83 10.00 6.80
CA LEU A 38 -6.57 9.08 7.90
C LEU A 38 -5.84 9.83 9.02
N ASP A 39 -6.18 9.51 10.26
CA ASP A 39 -5.44 10.01 11.41
C ASP A 39 -4.11 9.25 11.61
N ASP A 40 -3.18 9.83 12.35
CA ASP A 40 -1.85 9.26 12.58
C ASP A 40 -1.93 7.86 13.20
N VAL A 41 -2.93 7.63 14.06
CA VAL A 41 -3.13 6.35 14.73
C VAL A 41 -3.50 5.26 13.72
N MET A 42 -4.37 5.57 12.75
CA MET A 42 -4.76 4.64 11.70
C MET A 42 -3.59 4.36 10.74
N ILE A 43 -2.80 5.36 10.43
CA ILE A 43 -1.57 5.21 9.63
C ILE A 43 -0.57 4.30 10.34
N ASP A 44 -0.34 4.50 11.64
CA ASP A 44 0.54 3.65 12.44
C ASP A 44 0.05 2.20 12.51
N ASP A 45 -1.26 1.99 12.66
CA ASP A 45 -1.85 0.66 12.63
C ASP A 45 -1.69 -0.03 11.27
N LEU A 46 -1.96 0.68 10.16
CA LEU A 46 -1.77 0.16 8.82
C LEU A 46 -0.31 -0.20 8.57
N ARG A 47 0.61 0.64 9.02
CA ARG A 47 2.05 0.37 8.95
C ARG A 47 2.44 -0.87 9.76
N ALA A 48 1.94 -1.02 10.97
CA ALA A 48 2.20 -2.19 11.82
C ALA A 48 1.69 -3.48 11.16
N ILE A 49 0.45 -3.47 10.64
CA ILE A 49 -0.14 -4.61 9.93
C ILE A 49 0.68 -4.95 8.67
N TRP A 50 1.08 -3.94 7.90
CA TRP A 50 1.91 -4.15 6.71
C TRP A 50 3.26 -4.76 7.07
N LEU A 51 3.96 -4.26 8.09
CA LEU A 51 5.24 -4.82 8.54
C LEU A 51 5.12 -6.26 9.04
N GLU A 52 4.02 -6.60 9.71
CA GLU A 52 3.75 -7.95 10.19
C GLU A 52 3.45 -8.92 9.04
N HIS A 53 2.63 -8.49 8.08
CA HIS A 53 2.15 -9.34 6.99
C HIS A 53 2.89 -9.16 5.66
N GLN A 54 3.82 -8.21 5.55
CA GLN A 54 4.66 -7.88 4.38
C GLN A 54 3.88 -7.33 3.17
N MET A 55 2.60 -7.60 3.08
CA MET A 55 1.68 -7.09 2.07
C MET A 55 0.30 -6.88 2.70
N ILE A 56 -0.35 -5.78 2.37
CA ILE A 56 -1.76 -5.55 2.74
C ILE A 56 -2.60 -5.26 1.49
N VAL A 57 -3.85 -5.68 1.54
CA VAL A 57 -4.85 -5.42 0.50
C VAL A 57 -6.03 -4.70 1.14
N ILE A 58 -6.39 -3.55 0.62
CA ILE A 58 -7.55 -2.75 1.03
C ILE A 58 -8.48 -2.67 -0.17
N ARG A 59 -9.50 -3.53 -0.19
CA ARG A 59 -10.37 -3.69 -1.36
C ARG A 59 -11.42 -2.58 -1.49
N GLY A 60 -11.94 -2.43 -2.72
CA GLY A 60 -13.06 -1.53 -3.00
C GLY A 60 -12.71 -0.05 -2.89
N GLN A 61 -11.45 0.29 -3.12
CA GLN A 61 -10.98 1.67 -3.13
C GLN A 61 -11.08 2.23 -4.57
N ASP A 62 -11.71 3.38 -4.71
CA ASP A 62 -11.75 4.17 -5.95
C ASP A 62 -11.09 5.52 -5.66
N LEU A 63 -9.78 5.57 -5.88
CA LEU A 63 -8.95 6.71 -5.49
C LEU A 63 -8.60 7.58 -6.69
N THR A 64 -8.77 8.88 -6.53
CA THR A 64 -8.12 9.84 -7.42
C THR A 64 -6.60 9.81 -7.24
N PRO A 65 -5.79 10.23 -8.24
CA PRO A 65 -4.34 10.33 -8.10
C PRO A 65 -3.90 11.15 -6.88
N ALA A 66 -4.64 12.22 -6.55
CA ALA A 66 -4.36 13.04 -5.37
C ALA A 66 -4.56 12.28 -4.05
N GLN A 67 -5.61 11.47 -3.94
CA GLN A 67 -5.89 10.64 -2.76
C GLN A 67 -4.85 9.52 -2.62
N GLN A 68 -4.50 8.85 -3.72
CA GLN A 68 -3.45 7.83 -3.74
C GLN A 68 -2.11 8.42 -3.28
N LEU A 69 -1.72 9.58 -3.80
CA LEU A 69 -0.50 10.27 -3.40
C LEU A 69 -0.54 10.72 -1.93
N ALA A 70 -1.69 11.18 -1.44
CA ALA A 70 -1.85 11.57 -0.03
C ALA A 70 -1.66 10.37 0.89
N PHE A 71 -2.22 9.21 0.55
CA PHE A 71 -2.01 7.98 1.32
C PHE A 71 -0.55 7.51 1.25
N ALA A 72 0.09 7.54 0.09
CA ALA A 72 1.50 7.21 -0.05
C ALA A 72 2.38 8.09 0.84
N LYS A 73 2.14 9.41 0.85
CA LYS A 73 2.86 10.38 1.70
C LYS A 73 2.67 10.14 3.20
N ALA A 74 1.51 9.66 3.62
CA ALA A 74 1.26 9.30 5.01
C ALA A 74 2.09 8.08 5.46
N LEU A 75 2.44 7.19 4.53
CA LEU A 75 3.29 6.03 4.81
C LEU A 75 4.78 6.33 4.66
N GLY A 76 5.18 7.27 3.83
CA GLY A 76 6.58 7.62 3.59
C GLY A 76 6.75 8.67 2.50
N GLU A 77 7.97 8.90 2.06
CA GLU A 77 8.25 9.83 0.96
C GLU A 77 8.13 9.09 -0.38
N PRO A 78 7.15 9.44 -1.24
CA PRO A 78 7.02 8.83 -2.55
C PRO A 78 8.18 9.20 -3.47
N ASP A 79 8.67 8.23 -4.25
CA ASP A 79 9.74 8.41 -5.21
C ASP A 79 9.23 8.39 -6.65
N ILE A 80 10.01 8.93 -7.56
CA ILE A 80 9.72 8.91 -9.00
C ILE A 80 10.31 7.63 -9.59
N TYR A 81 9.45 6.82 -10.23
CA TYR A 81 9.92 5.62 -10.90
C TYR A 81 10.75 5.97 -12.15
N PRO A 82 12.04 5.56 -12.22
CA PRO A 82 12.97 6.09 -13.20
C PRO A 82 12.76 5.58 -14.63
N PHE A 83 11.95 4.54 -14.84
CA PHE A 83 11.81 3.88 -16.14
C PHE A 83 10.52 4.21 -16.88
N LEU A 84 9.60 4.92 -16.27
CA LEU A 84 8.34 5.31 -16.88
C LEU A 84 8.01 6.77 -16.54
N THR A 85 7.28 7.41 -17.45
CA THR A 85 6.76 8.76 -17.20
C THR A 85 5.57 8.69 -16.26
N GLY A 86 5.59 9.48 -15.21
CA GLY A 86 4.45 9.64 -14.32
C GLY A 86 3.29 10.39 -14.97
N LEU A 87 2.13 10.38 -14.32
CA LEU A 87 0.96 11.13 -14.74
C LEU A 87 1.24 12.64 -14.72
N ASP A 88 0.59 13.36 -15.61
CA ASP A 88 0.64 14.84 -15.61
C ASP A 88 0.14 15.40 -14.27
N GLY A 89 0.93 16.25 -13.65
CA GLY A 89 0.68 16.76 -12.29
C GLY A 89 1.01 15.78 -11.14
N PHE A 90 1.27 14.51 -11.43
CA PHE A 90 1.58 13.47 -10.42
C PHE A 90 2.77 12.60 -10.85
N PRO A 91 4.00 13.13 -10.89
CA PRO A 91 5.15 12.42 -11.44
C PRO A 91 5.54 11.15 -10.67
N MET A 92 5.08 11.00 -9.43
CA MET A 92 5.30 9.82 -8.58
C MET A 92 4.29 8.70 -8.82
N ILE A 93 3.26 8.94 -9.66
CA ILE A 93 2.24 7.96 -10.02
C ILE A 93 2.44 7.57 -11.48
N THR A 94 2.67 6.30 -11.72
CA THR A 94 2.83 5.75 -13.08
C THR A 94 1.57 4.99 -13.45
N GLU A 95 0.99 5.32 -14.60
CA GLU A 95 -0.11 4.54 -15.16
C GLU A 95 0.44 3.30 -15.87
N VAL A 96 -0.09 2.13 -15.51
CA VAL A 96 0.17 0.87 -16.20
C VAL A 96 -1.10 0.46 -16.93
N LEU A 97 -1.17 0.81 -18.20
CA LEU A 97 -2.30 0.50 -19.06
C LEU A 97 -1.95 -0.64 -20.01
N LYS A 98 -2.82 -1.66 -20.09
CA LYS A 98 -2.77 -2.68 -21.12
C LYS A 98 -3.90 -2.45 -22.11
N LYS A 99 -3.57 -2.26 -23.39
CA LYS A 99 -4.55 -2.16 -24.47
C LYS A 99 -5.00 -3.55 -24.92
N GLU A 100 -6.18 -3.63 -25.53
CA GLU A 100 -6.79 -4.90 -25.96
C GLU A 100 -5.94 -5.70 -26.97
N ASP A 101 -5.18 -5.00 -27.82
CA ASP A 101 -4.31 -5.57 -28.84
C ASP A 101 -2.90 -5.92 -28.34
N GLU A 102 -2.54 -5.53 -27.13
CA GLU A 102 -1.22 -5.82 -26.54
C GLU A 102 -1.13 -7.26 -26.07
N LYS A 103 -0.13 -7.99 -26.60
CA LYS A 103 0.13 -9.40 -26.25
C LYS A 103 1.02 -9.55 -25.01
N VAL A 104 1.79 -8.53 -24.67
CA VAL A 104 2.74 -8.55 -23.55
C VAL A 104 2.18 -7.70 -22.42
N ASN A 105 2.20 -8.25 -21.19
CA ASN A 105 1.85 -7.50 -20.00
C ASN A 105 3.10 -6.80 -19.46
N PHE A 106 2.97 -5.54 -19.07
CA PHE A 106 3.99 -4.90 -18.24
C PHE A 106 4.13 -5.69 -16.92
N GLY A 107 5.37 -6.06 -16.56
CA GLY A 107 5.60 -6.87 -15.36
C GLY A 107 5.06 -8.32 -15.42
N GLY A 108 4.67 -8.81 -16.60
CA GLY A 108 4.05 -10.14 -16.75
C GLY A 108 4.99 -11.35 -16.59
N VAL A 109 6.26 -11.12 -16.25
CA VAL A 109 7.24 -12.16 -15.91
C VAL A 109 7.65 -12.04 -14.45
N TRP A 110 8.18 -13.12 -13.85
CA TRP A 110 8.76 -13.05 -12.52
C TRP A 110 9.91 -12.04 -12.50
N HIS A 111 9.83 -11.07 -11.63
CA HIS A 111 10.80 -9.98 -11.49
C HIS A 111 10.84 -9.51 -10.03
N SER A 112 11.83 -8.70 -9.71
CA SER A 112 11.86 -7.90 -8.49
C SER A 112 11.82 -6.41 -8.85
N ASP A 113 11.03 -5.64 -8.12
CA ASP A 113 10.94 -4.20 -8.29
C ASP A 113 12.20 -3.54 -7.73
N THR A 114 12.87 -2.74 -8.54
CA THR A 114 13.95 -1.78 -8.23
C THR A 114 14.85 -2.06 -6.99
N THR A 115 14.82 -3.29 -6.45
CA THR A 115 15.62 -3.72 -5.27
C THR A 115 17.14 -3.67 -5.49
N TYR A 116 17.56 -3.56 -6.75
CA TYR A 116 18.98 -3.39 -7.14
C TYR A 116 19.49 -1.95 -6.94
N GLN A 117 18.62 -0.99 -6.64
CA GLN A 117 19.04 0.39 -6.39
C GLN A 117 19.81 0.51 -5.07
N LYS A 118 20.71 1.51 -4.99
CA LYS A 118 21.45 1.79 -3.75
C LYS A 118 20.52 2.13 -2.58
N CYS A 119 19.42 2.82 -2.86
CA CYS A 119 18.34 3.12 -1.92
C CYS A 119 17.03 2.65 -2.57
N PRO A 120 16.65 1.38 -2.42
CA PRO A 120 15.41 0.88 -3.01
C PRO A 120 14.19 1.47 -2.29
N PRO A 121 13.07 1.66 -2.99
CA PRO A 121 11.83 2.02 -2.35
C PRO A 121 11.40 0.94 -1.35
N MET A 122 10.84 1.39 -0.23
CA MET A 122 10.41 0.52 0.87
C MET A 122 9.20 -0.35 0.46
N ALA A 123 8.33 0.16 -0.41
CA ALA A 123 7.13 -0.50 -0.89
C ALA A 123 6.66 0.06 -2.23
N THR A 124 5.77 -0.68 -2.89
CA THR A 124 5.00 -0.24 -4.06
C THR A 124 3.53 -0.20 -3.69
N LEU A 125 2.86 0.89 -4.02
CA LEU A 125 1.43 1.07 -3.86
C LEU A 125 0.75 0.90 -5.22
N LEU A 126 -0.08 -0.13 -5.34
CA LEU A 126 -0.84 -0.47 -6.55
C LEU A 126 -2.33 -0.20 -6.34
#